data_75d3cd1c1c1bf6caffdbd35b34ab15ec
#
_entry.id   75d3cd1c1c1bf6caffdbd35b34ab15ec
#
_cell.length_a   1.000
_cell.length_b   1.000
_cell.length_c   1.000
_cell.angle_alpha   90.00
_cell.angle_beta   90.00
_cell.angle_gamma   90.00
#
_symmetry.space_group_name_H-M   'P 1'
#
loop_
_entity.id
_entity.type
_entity.pdbx_description
1 polymer ?
#
loop_
_entity_poly.entity_id
_entity_poly.type
_entity_poly.pdbx_seq_one_letter_code
_entity_poly.pdbx_strand_id
1 'polypeptide(L)'
;MTLFEATPSPASGGASDAHAATQQATAADLDRVLGDLPTLGERIKAIRAAIDGTIAFSTSLGIEDQAITHAIAETGADIDIFTLDTGRHFPETLDTLFDTEGKYGLRIRVMYPDAAEVEDLVANDGIYGFRYSVDARKACCEVRKVRPLNRALNGAAAWVTGLRREQSQGRAHVHFATYDPAQKLIKLNPIADWSLATLEDYVATNKIPVNALHAKGFGPTLEVYRVR
;
A
#
# COMPACT_ATOMS: atom_id res chain seq x y z
N MET A 1 25.57 -45.20 34.07
CA MET A 1 25.64 -44.42 32.83
C MET A 1 24.22 -44.40 32.28
N THR A 2 23.44 -43.39 32.71
CA THR A 2 21.99 -43.31 32.46
C THR A 2 21.80 -42.30 31.31
N LEU A 3 21.26 -42.78 30.21
CA LEU A 3 20.92 -42.00 29.03
C LEU A 3 19.69 -41.11 29.35
N PHE A 4 19.86 -39.82 29.30
CA PHE A 4 18.76 -38.88 29.30
C PHE A 4 18.12 -38.89 27.90
N GLU A 5 16.92 -39.39 27.78
CA GLU A 5 16.05 -39.19 26.62
C GLU A 5 15.54 -37.77 26.62
N ALA A 6 15.89 -37.04 25.57
CA ALA A 6 15.33 -35.69 25.31
C ALA A 6 13.90 -35.86 24.78
N THR A 7 12.92 -35.41 25.54
CA THR A 7 11.54 -35.25 25.08
C THR A 7 11.47 -34.16 23.99
N PRO A 8 10.81 -34.38 22.84
CA PRO A 8 10.63 -33.36 21.84
C PRO A 8 9.67 -32.29 22.35
N SER A 9 10.09 -31.03 22.20
CA SER A 9 9.30 -29.83 22.51
C SER A 9 8.06 -29.81 21.58
N PRO A 10 6.85 -29.46 22.06
CA PRO A 10 5.67 -29.45 21.22
C PRO A 10 5.74 -28.29 20.20
N ALA A 11 5.37 -28.62 18.98
CA ALA A 11 5.43 -27.80 17.79
C ALA A 11 4.70 -26.42 17.96
N SER A 12 5.38 -25.33 17.66
CA SER A 12 4.87 -23.96 17.56
C SER A 12 4.00 -23.69 16.31
N GLY A 13 3.61 -24.73 15.56
CA GLY A 13 2.84 -24.62 14.33
C GLY A 13 1.35 -24.26 14.52
N GLY A 14 0.72 -24.77 15.56
CA GLY A 14 -0.74 -24.67 15.71
C GLY A 14 -1.30 -23.25 15.95
N ALA A 15 -0.57 -22.38 16.64
CA ALA A 15 -1.03 -21.02 16.92
C ALA A 15 -0.92 -20.12 15.67
N SER A 16 0.09 -20.32 14.84
CA SER A 16 0.28 -19.62 13.57
C SER A 16 -0.82 -19.95 12.56
N ASP A 17 -1.20 -21.23 12.47
CA ASP A 17 -2.22 -21.70 11.53
C ASP A 17 -3.63 -21.23 11.94
N ALA A 18 -3.93 -21.23 13.24
CA ALA A 18 -5.19 -20.72 13.76
C ALA A 18 -5.34 -19.20 13.52
N HIS A 19 -4.27 -18.44 13.69
CA HIS A 19 -4.27 -17.00 13.39
C HIS A 19 -4.49 -16.74 11.89
N ALA A 20 -3.80 -17.45 11.02
CA ALA A 20 -3.97 -17.32 9.57
C ALA A 20 -5.41 -17.66 9.14
N ALA A 21 -6.00 -18.73 9.68
CA ALA A 21 -7.39 -19.09 9.40
C ALA A 21 -8.39 -17.99 9.84
N THR A 22 -8.17 -17.39 11.01
CA THR A 22 -8.99 -16.27 11.49
C THR A 22 -8.87 -15.06 10.54
N GLN A 23 -7.67 -14.70 10.13
CA GLN A 23 -7.45 -13.59 9.21
C GLN A 23 -8.07 -13.86 7.83
N GLN A 24 -8.03 -15.09 7.33
CA GLN A 24 -8.70 -15.48 6.09
C GLN A 24 -10.22 -15.34 6.19
N ALA A 25 -10.82 -15.78 7.30
CA ALA A 25 -12.25 -15.62 7.53
C ALA A 25 -12.66 -14.14 7.61
N THR A 26 -11.91 -13.32 8.35
CA THR A 26 -12.13 -11.87 8.43
C THR A 26 -12.01 -11.20 7.06
N ALA A 27 -11.02 -11.58 6.25
CA ALA A 27 -10.86 -11.05 4.91
C ALA A 27 -12.05 -11.41 4.00
N ALA A 28 -12.55 -12.66 4.06
CA ALA A 28 -13.70 -13.09 3.27
C ALA A 28 -14.99 -12.35 3.65
N ASP A 29 -15.22 -12.13 4.95
CA ASP A 29 -16.36 -11.34 5.43
C ASP A 29 -16.26 -9.89 5.00
N LEU A 30 -15.08 -9.27 5.12
CA LEU A 30 -14.83 -7.91 4.66
C LEU A 30 -15.00 -7.77 3.14
N ASP A 31 -14.54 -8.73 2.35
CA ASP A 31 -14.70 -8.70 0.88
C ASP A 31 -16.18 -8.56 0.50
N ARG A 32 -17.05 -9.33 1.15
CA ARG A 32 -18.49 -9.27 0.95
C ARG A 32 -19.08 -7.93 1.43
N VAL A 33 -18.79 -7.55 2.67
CA VAL A 33 -19.34 -6.32 3.30
C VAL A 33 -18.96 -5.07 2.50
N LEU A 34 -17.70 -4.95 2.09
CA LEU A 34 -17.23 -3.77 1.34
C LEU A 34 -17.87 -3.68 -0.05
N GLY A 35 -18.21 -4.82 -0.66
CA GLY A 35 -18.93 -4.86 -1.94
C GLY A 35 -20.35 -4.32 -1.85
N ASP A 36 -21.01 -4.48 -0.71
CA ASP A 36 -22.39 -4.03 -0.47
C ASP A 36 -22.49 -2.55 -0.05
N LEU A 37 -21.37 -1.95 0.40
CA LEU A 37 -21.35 -0.57 0.88
C LEU A 37 -21.24 0.43 -0.28
N PRO A 38 -22.14 1.44 -0.36
CA PRO A 38 -22.23 2.33 -1.52
C PRO A 38 -21.16 3.40 -1.56
N THR A 39 -20.63 3.83 -0.41
CA THR A 39 -19.68 4.95 -0.36
C THR A 39 -18.32 4.54 0.16
N LEU A 40 -17.27 5.24 -0.30
CA LEU A 40 -15.90 5.01 0.16
C LEU A 40 -15.76 5.30 1.67
N GLY A 41 -16.43 6.33 2.18
CA GLY A 41 -16.43 6.65 3.60
C GLY A 41 -17.00 5.54 4.48
N GLU A 42 -18.10 4.89 4.05
CA GLU A 42 -18.66 3.73 4.75
C GLU A 42 -17.72 2.54 4.71
N ARG A 43 -17.07 2.28 3.56
CA ARG A 43 -16.05 1.24 3.42
C ARG A 43 -14.87 1.46 4.37
N ILE A 44 -14.35 2.69 4.47
CA ILE A 44 -13.25 3.03 5.40
C ILE A 44 -13.66 2.80 6.87
N LYS A 45 -14.88 3.22 7.23
CA LYS A 45 -15.40 2.99 8.59
C LYS A 45 -15.56 1.49 8.90
N ALA A 46 -16.09 0.72 7.95
CA ALA A 46 -16.24 -0.73 8.09
C ALA A 46 -14.89 -1.45 8.24
N ILE A 47 -13.88 -1.05 7.45
CA ILE A 47 -12.51 -1.52 7.57
C ILE A 47 -11.97 -1.27 8.97
N ARG A 48 -12.09 -0.02 9.47
CA ARG A 48 -11.57 0.32 10.81
C ARG A 48 -12.30 -0.44 11.93
N ALA A 49 -13.60 -0.66 11.78
CA ALA A 49 -14.39 -1.38 12.78
C ALA A 49 -14.10 -2.88 12.85
N ALA A 50 -13.70 -3.49 11.72
CA ALA A 50 -13.50 -4.93 11.62
C ALA A 50 -12.07 -5.40 11.92
N ILE A 51 -11.09 -4.51 11.91
CA ILE A 51 -9.68 -4.87 12.07
C ILE A 51 -9.19 -4.40 13.43
N ASP A 52 -8.78 -5.32 14.26
CA ASP A 52 -8.05 -5.01 15.48
C ASP A 52 -6.57 -4.73 15.18
N GLY A 53 -6.02 -3.69 15.79
CA GLY A 53 -4.62 -3.30 15.62
C GLY A 53 -4.39 -2.24 14.53
N THR A 54 -3.13 -2.12 14.11
CA THR A 54 -2.70 -1.09 13.17
C THR A 54 -3.13 -1.42 11.75
N ILE A 55 -3.82 -0.48 11.11
CA ILE A 55 -4.09 -0.51 9.68
C ILE A 55 -3.13 0.47 9.02
N ALA A 56 -2.34 0.01 8.07
CA ALA A 56 -1.42 0.84 7.29
C ALA A 56 -2.01 1.11 5.90
N PHE A 57 -1.90 2.34 5.42
CA PHE A 57 -2.24 2.71 4.05
C PHE A 57 -1.01 3.25 3.34
N SER A 58 -0.59 2.58 2.26
CA SER A 58 0.51 3.05 1.42
C SER A 58 -0.02 3.96 0.32
N THR A 59 0.34 5.24 0.34
CA THR A 59 0.01 6.17 -0.73
C THR A 59 1.20 6.39 -1.66
N SER A 60 0.95 6.30 -2.97
CA SER A 60 1.86 6.75 -4.03
C SER A 60 1.61 8.21 -4.42
N LEU A 61 0.66 8.89 -3.75
CA LEU A 61 0.17 10.22 -4.10
C LEU A 61 -0.47 10.27 -5.50
N GLY A 62 -0.83 9.11 -6.04
CA GLY A 62 -1.64 8.97 -7.24
C GLY A 62 -3.11 9.27 -6.98
N ILE A 63 -3.89 9.48 -8.03
CA ILE A 63 -5.30 9.90 -7.93
C ILE A 63 -6.15 8.90 -7.12
N GLU A 64 -5.89 7.60 -7.23
CA GLU A 64 -6.56 6.56 -6.47
C GLU A 64 -6.29 6.71 -4.97
N ASP A 65 -5.03 6.89 -4.63
CA ASP A 65 -4.60 6.98 -3.23
C ASP A 65 -5.04 8.31 -2.61
N GLN A 66 -5.13 9.38 -3.40
CA GLN A 66 -5.65 10.66 -2.95
C GLN A 66 -7.14 10.58 -2.61
N ALA A 67 -7.95 9.80 -3.36
CA ALA A 67 -9.35 9.56 -3.01
C ALA A 67 -9.48 8.80 -1.68
N ILE A 68 -8.63 7.81 -1.44
CA ILE A 68 -8.61 7.05 -0.17
C ILE A 68 -8.13 7.94 0.98
N THR A 69 -7.08 8.74 0.78
CA THR A 69 -6.59 9.70 1.78
C THR A 69 -7.69 10.66 2.22
N HIS A 70 -8.44 11.20 1.24
CA HIS A 70 -9.60 12.06 1.52
C HIS A 70 -10.63 11.33 2.40
N ALA A 71 -11.03 10.11 2.05
CA ALA A 71 -12.03 9.37 2.80
C ALA A 71 -11.55 9.02 4.23
N ILE A 72 -10.26 8.73 4.42
CA ILE A 72 -9.66 8.53 5.74
C ILE A 72 -9.75 9.81 6.56
N ALA A 73 -9.37 10.95 6.00
CA ALA A 73 -9.41 12.24 6.66
C ALA A 73 -10.85 12.65 7.04
N GLU A 74 -11.81 12.54 6.11
CA GLU A 74 -13.22 12.91 6.34
C GLU A 74 -13.91 12.01 7.38
N THR A 75 -13.52 10.74 7.44
CA THR A 75 -14.10 9.80 8.41
C THR A 75 -13.45 9.85 9.79
N GLY A 76 -12.26 10.45 9.89
CA GLY A 76 -11.44 10.43 11.09
C GLY A 76 -10.98 9.02 11.48
N ALA A 77 -10.93 8.09 10.51
CA ALA A 77 -10.52 6.71 10.77
C ALA A 77 -9.03 6.67 11.15
N ASP A 78 -8.73 5.97 12.25
CA ASP A 78 -7.35 5.74 12.71
C ASP A 78 -6.65 4.72 11.80
N ILE A 79 -6.03 5.24 10.75
CA ILE A 79 -5.25 4.51 9.74
C ILE A 79 -3.91 5.22 9.55
N ASP A 80 -2.82 4.48 9.71
CA ASP A 80 -1.45 5.00 9.52
C ASP A 80 -1.16 5.18 8.02
N ILE A 81 -1.15 6.42 7.57
CA ILE A 81 -0.87 6.76 6.17
C ILE A 81 0.64 6.94 6.01
N PHE A 82 1.23 6.22 5.04
CA PHE A 82 2.63 6.38 4.71
C PHE A 82 2.88 6.42 3.20
N THR A 83 3.99 7.04 2.82
CA THR A 83 4.52 7.03 1.44
C THR A 83 5.96 6.55 1.43
N LEU A 84 6.41 6.04 0.28
CA LEU A 84 7.79 5.62 0.07
C LEU A 84 8.51 6.69 -0.73
N ASP A 85 9.42 7.45 -0.13
CA ASP A 85 10.30 8.31 -0.91
C ASP A 85 11.50 7.48 -1.41
N THR A 86 11.42 7.12 -2.67
CA THR A 86 12.43 6.29 -3.34
C THR A 86 13.69 7.07 -3.73
N GLY A 87 13.70 8.39 -3.52
CA GLY A 87 14.71 9.32 -4.04
C GLY A 87 14.62 9.48 -5.58
N ARG A 88 13.46 9.17 -6.16
CA ARG A 88 13.18 9.21 -7.61
C ARG A 88 11.86 9.89 -7.94
N HIS A 89 11.23 10.54 -6.97
CA HIS A 89 10.00 11.30 -7.21
C HIS A 89 10.26 12.55 -8.04
N PHE A 90 9.24 12.95 -8.80
CA PHE A 90 9.18 14.27 -9.39
C PHE A 90 8.86 15.31 -8.31
N PRO A 91 9.32 16.56 -8.46
CA PRO A 91 8.95 17.63 -7.53
C PRO A 91 7.44 17.76 -7.31
N GLU A 92 6.64 17.59 -8.37
CA GLU A 92 5.18 17.66 -8.32
C GLU A 92 4.57 16.57 -7.40
N THR A 93 5.26 15.47 -7.19
CA THR A 93 4.81 14.44 -6.23
C THR A 93 5.01 14.90 -4.79
N LEU A 94 6.12 15.59 -4.52
CA LEU A 94 6.38 16.18 -3.20
C LEU A 94 5.47 17.38 -2.92
N ASP A 95 5.16 18.19 -3.94
CA ASP A 95 4.16 19.25 -3.85
C ASP A 95 2.78 18.68 -3.50
N THR A 96 2.39 17.56 -4.13
CA THR A 96 1.14 16.87 -3.83
C THR A 96 1.09 16.37 -2.38
N LEU A 97 2.21 15.87 -1.85
CA LEU A 97 2.32 15.48 -0.44
C LEU A 97 2.07 16.66 0.49
N PHE A 98 2.76 17.77 0.23
CA PHE A 98 2.63 19.01 1.00
C PHE A 98 1.20 19.56 0.99
N ASP A 99 0.58 19.63 -0.19
CA ASP A 99 -0.79 20.13 -0.36
C ASP A 99 -1.82 19.21 0.34
N THR A 100 -1.60 17.90 0.30
CA THR A 100 -2.46 16.91 0.97
C THR A 100 -2.39 17.05 2.49
N GLU A 101 -1.19 17.13 3.05
CA GLU A 101 -1.01 17.37 4.49
C GLU A 101 -1.63 18.70 4.93
N GLY A 102 -1.43 19.76 4.14
CA GLY A 102 -1.99 21.09 4.41
C GLY A 102 -3.51 21.11 4.36
N LYS A 103 -4.11 20.45 3.36
CA LYS A 103 -5.57 20.41 3.18
C LYS A 103 -6.28 19.69 4.34
N TYR A 104 -5.74 18.54 4.76
CA TYR A 104 -6.41 17.66 5.73
C TYR A 104 -5.91 17.82 7.17
N GLY A 105 -4.87 18.63 7.39
CA GLY A 105 -4.27 18.81 8.72
C GLY A 105 -3.68 17.51 9.29
N LEU A 106 -3.23 16.60 8.44
CA LEU A 106 -2.66 15.32 8.82
C LEU A 106 -1.16 15.25 8.50
N ARG A 107 -0.49 14.21 9.00
CA ARG A 107 0.88 13.87 8.61
C ARG A 107 0.91 12.52 7.91
N ILE A 108 1.60 12.46 6.77
CA ILE A 108 1.89 11.25 6.02
C ILE A 108 3.32 10.83 6.38
N ARG A 109 3.45 9.65 6.96
CA ARG A 109 4.76 9.10 7.34
C ARG A 109 5.58 8.76 6.10
N VAL A 110 6.76 9.39 5.96
CA VAL A 110 7.65 9.16 4.80
C VAL A 110 8.68 8.09 5.13
N MET A 111 8.73 7.04 4.32
CA MET A 111 9.69 5.94 4.44
C MET A 111 10.77 6.06 3.38
N TYR A 112 12.01 6.14 3.82
CA TYR A 112 13.19 6.22 2.94
C TYR A 112 13.88 4.87 2.82
N PRO A 113 14.56 4.56 1.70
CA PRO A 113 15.49 3.45 1.63
C PRO A 113 16.66 3.67 2.58
N ASP A 114 17.33 2.59 2.97
CA ASP A 114 18.56 2.68 3.73
C ASP A 114 19.66 3.37 2.89
N ALA A 115 20.37 4.33 3.47
CA ALA A 115 21.33 5.13 2.75
C ALA A 115 22.52 4.30 2.25
N ALA A 116 23.06 3.38 3.08
CA ALA A 116 24.18 2.54 2.70
C ALA A 116 23.80 1.58 1.57
N GLU A 117 22.59 0.99 1.61
CA GLU A 117 22.08 0.13 0.53
C GLU A 117 21.92 0.89 -0.79
N VAL A 118 21.51 2.16 -0.73
CA VAL A 118 21.41 3.02 -1.93
C VAL A 118 22.79 3.37 -2.47
N GLU A 119 23.75 3.68 -1.61
CA GLU A 119 25.13 3.97 -1.99
C GLU A 119 25.77 2.75 -2.69
N ASP A 120 25.63 1.56 -2.11
CA ASP A 120 26.11 0.30 -2.70
C ASP A 120 25.47 0.03 -4.06
N LEU A 121 24.14 0.18 -4.16
CA LEU A 121 23.42 0.00 -5.42
C LEU A 121 23.95 0.95 -6.51
N VAL A 122 24.18 2.21 -6.17
CA VAL A 122 24.65 3.22 -7.14
C VAL A 122 26.12 3.01 -7.48
N ALA A 123 26.96 2.59 -6.52
CA ALA A 123 28.36 2.27 -6.77
C ALA A 123 28.52 1.09 -7.74
N ASN A 124 27.66 0.07 -7.61
CA ASN A 124 27.73 -1.13 -8.45
C ASN A 124 27.10 -0.91 -9.84
N ASP A 125 25.90 -0.32 -9.90
CA ASP A 125 25.08 -0.27 -11.10
C ASP A 125 25.05 1.12 -11.77
N GLY A 126 25.55 2.14 -11.09
CA GLY A 126 25.45 3.54 -11.49
C GLY A 126 24.07 4.14 -11.20
N ILE A 127 23.98 5.48 -11.31
CA ILE A 127 22.78 6.25 -10.95
C ILE A 127 21.52 5.85 -11.76
N TYR A 128 21.71 5.34 -12.99
CA TYR A 128 20.66 4.88 -13.90
C TYR A 128 20.73 3.38 -14.21
N GLY A 129 21.41 2.60 -13.37
CA GLY A 129 21.60 1.16 -13.56
C GLY A 129 20.31 0.37 -13.82
N PHE A 130 19.22 0.79 -13.17
CA PHE A 130 17.87 0.21 -13.35
C PHE A 130 17.35 0.23 -14.81
N ARG A 131 18.00 0.96 -15.73
CA ARG A 131 17.66 1.02 -17.16
C ARG A 131 18.32 -0.08 -17.98
N TYR A 132 19.36 -0.73 -17.47
CA TYR A 132 20.19 -1.65 -18.26
C TYR A 132 19.59 -3.05 -18.40
N SER A 133 18.84 -3.50 -17.38
CA SER A 133 18.22 -4.83 -17.43
C SER A 133 16.99 -4.92 -16.52
N VAL A 134 16.20 -5.99 -16.70
CA VAL A 134 15.08 -6.31 -15.82
C VAL A 134 15.58 -6.60 -14.41
N ASP A 135 16.70 -7.30 -14.27
CA ASP A 135 17.24 -7.68 -12.96
C ASP A 135 17.81 -6.48 -12.21
N ALA A 136 18.53 -5.57 -12.89
CA ALA A 136 18.97 -4.31 -12.30
C ALA A 136 17.78 -3.44 -11.85
N ARG A 137 16.67 -3.43 -12.61
CA ARG A 137 15.44 -2.75 -12.20
C ARG A 137 14.80 -3.39 -10.98
N LYS A 138 14.76 -4.74 -10.91
CA LYS A 138 14.25 -5.46 -9.73
C LYS A 138 15.11 -5.17 -8.49
N ALA A 139 16.44 -5.20 -8.62
CA ALA A 139 17.36 -4.87 -7.53
C ALA A 139 17.14 -3.43 -7.03
N CYS A 140 16.99 -2.48 -7.94
CA CYS A 140 16.68 -1.10 -7.59
C CYS A 140 15.32 -0.97 -6.88
N CYS A 141 14.27 -1.66 -7.35
CA CYS A 141 12.97 -1.69 -6.69
C CYS A 141 13.05 -2.36 -5.31
N GLU A 142 13.83 -3.43 -5.17
CA GLU A 142 14.03 -4.11 -3.90
C GLU A 142 14.58 -3.14 -2.84
N VAL A 143 15.67 -2.47 -3.13
CA VAL A 143 16.32 -1.53 -2.20
C VAL A 143 15.44 -0.31 -1.93
N ARG A 144 14.87 0.29 -2.97
CA ARG A 144 14.19 1.60 -2.85
C ARG A 144 12.71 1.51 -2.48
N LYS A 145 12.06 0.35 -2.68
CA LYS A 145 10.62 0.19 -2.45
C LYS A 145 10.29 -0.98 -1.53
N VAL A 146 10.73 -2.20 -1.87
CA VAL A 146 10.27 -3.41 -1.18
C VAL A 146 10.73 -3.43 0.26
N ARG A 147 12.00 -3.15 0.52
CA ARG A 147 12.55 -3.11 1.89
C ARG A 147 11.91 -2.01 2.75
N PRO A 148 11.80 -0.74 2.27
CA PRO A 148 11.07 0.29 3.01
C PRO A 148 9.59 -0.07 3.24
N LEU A 149 8.90 -0.67 2.25
CA LEU A 149 7.53 -1.13 2.39
C LEU A 149 7.40 -2.17 3.51
N ASN A 150 8.27 -3.18 3.50
CA ASN A 150 8.26 -4.23 4.53
C ASN A 150 8.50 -3.65 5.94
N ARG A 151 9.38 -2.65 6.06
CA ARG A 151 9.56 -1.94 7.34
C ARG A 151 8.31 -1.16 7.75
N ALA A 152 7.63 -0.52 6.80
CA ALA A 152 6.42 0.25 7.07
C ALA A 152 5.25 -0.63 7.52
N LEU A 153 5.14 -1.84 6.95
CA LEU A 153 4.08 -2.80 7.23
C LEU A 153 4.37 -3.70 8.44
N ASN A 154 5.58 -3.63 9.00
CA ASN A 154 5.94 -4.48 10.14
C ASN A 154 5.01 -4.22 11.35
N GLY A 155 4.32 -5.26 11.80
CA GLY A 155 3.36 -5.18 12.89
C GLY A 155 1.97 -4.65 12.51
N ALA A 156 1.71 -4.35 11.23
CA ALA A 156 0.38 -4.02 10.76
C ALA A 156 -0.51 -5.26 10.68
N ALA A 157 -1.79 -5.12 11.07
CA ALA A 157 -2.81 -6.16 10.92
C ALA A 157 -3.43 -6.15 9.52
N ALA A 158 -3.48 -4.96 8.88
CA ALA A 158 -4.02 -4.81 7.53
C ALA A 158 -3.27 -3.74 6.74
N TRP A 159 -3.34 -3.87 5.42
CA TRP A 159 -2.73 -2.96 4.45
C TRP A 159 -3.74 -2.51 3.41
N VAL A 160 -4.05 -1.22 3.39
CA VAL A 160 -4.92 -0.57 2.40
C VAL A 160 -4.11 -0.16 1.18
N THR A 161 -4.65 -0.39 -0.02
CA THR A 161 -4.05 0.05 -1.30
C THR A 161 -5.11 0.61 -2.25
N GLY A 162 -4.68 1.43 -3.22
CA GLY A 162 -5.53 2.03 -4.25
C GLY A 162 -5.72 1.15 -5.51
N LEU A 163 -5.75 -0.18 -5.38
CA LEU A 163 -5.93 -1.05 -6.53
C LEU A 163 -7.39 -1.05 -7.01
N ARG A 164 -7.57 -0.96 -8.34
CA ARG A 164 -8.86 -1.08 -9.04
C ARG A 164 -8.81 -2.15 -10.12
N ARG A 165 -9.93 -2.84 -10.35
CA ARG A 165 -10.05 -3.88 -11.39
C ARG A 165 -9.73 -3.35 -12.78
N GLU A 166 -10.18 -2.13 -13.10
CA GLU A 166 -9.98 -1.52 -14.42
C GLU A 166 -8.55 -1.04 -14.72
N GLN A 167 -7.64 -1.00 -13.75
CA GLN A 167 -6.29 -0.49 -13.98
C GLN A 167 -5.48 -1.34 -14.98
N SER A 168 -5.75 -2.64 -15.09
CA SER A 168 -5.16 -3.54 -16.08
C SER A 168 -5.91 -4.87 -16.13
N GLN A 169 -5.75 -5.62 -17.25
CA GLN A 169 -6.32 -6.97 -17.38
C GLN A 169 -5.86 -7.93 -16.27
N GLY A 170 -4.61 -7.80 -15.80
CA GLY A 170 -4.10 -8.61 -14.69
C GLY A 170 -4.72 -8.31 -13.34
N ARG A 171 -5.52 -7.24 -13.22
CA ARG A 171 -6.22 -6.83 -12.00
C ARG A 171 -7.70 -7.11 -12.00
N ALA A 172 -8.25 -7.74 -13.05
CA ALA A 172 -9.69 -8.01 -13.18
C ALA A 172 -10.31 -8.76 -11.98
N HIS A 173 -9.49 -9.51 -11.23
CA HIS A 173 -9.89 -10.30 -10.07
C HIS A 173 -9.50 -9.68 -8.72
N VAL A 174 -9.23 -8.38 -8.68
CA VAL A 174 -8.91 -7.70 -7.41
C VAL A 174 -10.16 -7.73 -6.51
N HIS A 175 -10.01 -8.31 -5.34
CA HIS A 175 -11.00 -8.34 -4.27
C HIS A 175 -10.93 -7.07 -3.43
N PHE A 176 -12.00 -6.74 -2.72
CA PHE A 176 -11.97 -5.68 -1.71
C PHE A 176 -11.09 -6.03 -0.52
N ALA A 177 -11.09 -7.31 -0.13
CA ALA A 177 -10.25 -7.82 0.95
C ALA A 177 -9.73 -9.22 0.63
N THR A 178 -8.44 -9.45 0.91
CA THR A 178 -7.80 -10.77 0.81
C THR A 178 -6.74 -10.92 1.90
N TYR A 179 -6.56 -12.14 2.41
CA TYR A 179 -5.41 -12.44 3.26
C TYR A 179 -4.16 -12.65 2.41
N ASP A 180 -3.09 -11.93 2.73
CA ASP A 180 -1.78 -12.09 2.10
C ASP A 180 -0.88 -12.95 3.02
N PRO A 181 -0.62 -14.22 2.65
CA PRO A 181 0.18 -15.12 3.49
C PRO A 181 1.66 -14.73 3.53
N ALA A 182 2.16 -14.01 2.53
CA ALA A 182 3.55 -13.58 2.49
C ALA A 182 3.80 -12.45 3.49
N GLN A 183 2.87 -11.50 3.58
CA GLN A 183 2.91 -10.38 4.51
C GLN A 183 2.22 -10.69 5.84
N LYS A 184 1.47 -11.80 5.93
CA LYS A 184 0.69 -12.23 7.11
C LYS A 184 -0.31 -11.16 7.60
N LEU A 185 -0.94 -10.44 6.67
CA LEU A 185 -1.91 -9.38 6.95
C LEU A 185 -3.08 -9.44 5.96
N ILE A 186 -4.14 -8.69 6.28
CA ILE A 186 -5.28 -8.52 5.36
C ILE A 186 -4.98 -7.35 4.42
N LYS A 187 -4.96 -7.63 3.12
CA LYS A 187 -4.84 -6.60 2.07
C LYS A 187 -6.21 -6.11 1.67
N LEU A 188 -6.40 -4.80 1.63
CA LEU A 188 -7.67 -4.10 1.45
C LEU A 188 -7.61 -3.14 0.26
N ASN A 189 -8.61 -3.21 -0.61
CA ASN A 189 -8.72 -2.37 -1.81
C ASN A 189 -10.11 -1.71 -1.84
N PRO A 190 -10.36 -0.63 -1.07
CA PRO A 190 -11.70 -0.11 -0.86
C PRO A 190 -12.36 0.49 -2.11
N ILE A 191 -11.59 0.73 -3.17
CA ILE A 191 -12.05 1.23 -4.47
C ILE A 191 -11.90 0.20 -5.60
N ALA A 192 -11.83 -1.11 -5.26
CA ALA A 192 -11.60 -2.19 -6.22
C ALA A 192 -12.57 -2.18 -7.42
N ASP A 193 -13.82 -1.78 -7.20
CA ASP A 193 -14.91 -1.73 -8.19
C ASP A 193 -15.04 -0.38 -8.93
N TRP A 194 -14.25 0.63 -8.55
CA TRP A 194 -14.40 1.95 -9.16
C TRP A 194 -13.90 1.97 -10.60
N SER A 195 -14.69 2.59 -11.48
CA SER A 195 -14.24 2.99 -12.81
C SER A 195 -13.32 4.22 -12.72
N LEU A 196 -12.58 4.50 -13.79
CA LEU A 196 -11.81 5.75 -13.87
C LEU A 196 -12.74 6.96 -13.78
N ALA A 197 -13.89 6.93 -14.46
CA ALA A 197 -14.87 8.02 -14.43
C ALA A 197 -15.41 8.27 -13.02
N THR A 198 -15.73 7.20 -12.26
CA THR A 198 -16.17 7.31 -10.86
C THR A 198 -15.09 7.96 -9.99
N LEU A 199 -13.85 7.57 -10.18
CA LEU A 199 -12.71 8.13 -9.45
C LEU A 199 -12.51 9.63 -9.76
N GLU A 200 -12.52 10.00 -11.05
CA GLU A 200 -12.35 11.38 -11.50
C GLU A 200 -13.48 12.28 -11.00
N ASP A 201 -14.74 11.81 -11.06
CA ASP A 201 -15.90 12.53 -10.54
C ASP A 201 -15.81 12.74 -9.01
N TYR A 202 -15.43 11.71 -8.27
CA TYR A 202 -15.22 11.79 -6.83
C TYR A 202 -14.14 12.80 -6.45
N VAL A 203 -13.03 12.77 -7.15
CA VAL A 203 -11.90 13.70 -6.94
C VAL A 203 -12.30 15.13 -7.25
N ALA A 204 -12.99 15.37 -8.38
CA ALA A 204 -13.45 16.69 -8.78
C ALA A 204 -14.50 17.26 -7.80
N THR A 205 -15.51 16.46 -7.45
CA THR A 205 -16.59 16.85 -6.52
C THR A 205 -16.06 17.28 -5.17
N ASN A 206 -15.07 16.55 -4.64
CA ASN A 206 -14.47 16.82 -3.32
C ASN A 206 -13.24 17.73 -3.37
N LYS A 207 -12.89 18.24 -4.57
CA LYS A 207 -11.73 19.13 -4.80
C LYS A 207 -10.45 18.58 -4.19
N ILE A 208 -10.22 17.26 -4.38
CA ILE A 208 -9.09 16.55 -3.79
C ILE A 208 -7.79 17.02 -4.47
N PRO A 209 -6.70 17.27 -3.73
CA PRO A 209 -5.39 17.55 -4.33
C PRO A 209 -4.96 16.40 -5.22
N VAL A 210 -4.54 16.69 -6.44
CA VAL A 210 -4.00 15.70 -7.38
C VAL A 210 -2.69 16.17 -7.97
N ASN A 211 -1.82 15.24 -8.26
CA ASN A 211 -0.54 15.55 -8.88
C ASN A 211 -0.74 16.19 -10.27
N ALA A 212 -0.12 17.35 -10.48
CA ALA A 212 -0.21 18.10 -11.74
C ALA A 212 0.26 17.31 -12.98
N LEU A 213 1.04 16.25 -12.79
CA LEU A 213 1.49 15.38 -13.88
C LEU A 213 0.38 14.48 -14.44
N HIS A 214 -0.71 14.24 -13.70
CA HIS A 214 -1.86 13.50 -14.24
C HIS A 214 -2.48 14.21 -15.46
N ALA A 215 -2.64 15.52 -15.39
CA ALA A 215 -3.14 16.32 -16.51
C ALA A 215 -2.21 16.29 -17.73
N LYS A 216 -0.93 15.92 -17.55
CA LYS A 216 0.07 15.75 -18.62
C LYS A 216 0.14 14.30 -19.14
N GLY A 217 -0.78 13.43 -18.73
CA GLY A 217 -0.85 12.03 -19.17
C GLY A 217 0.13 11.07 -18.49
N PHE A 218 0.73 11.48 -17.37
CA PHE A 218 1.51 10.57 -16.55
C PHE A 218 0.57 9.67 -15.73
N GLY A 219 0.82 8.37 -15.76
CA GLY A 219 0.01 7.40 -15.00
C GLY A 219 0.30 7.44 -13.50
N PRO A 220 -0.36 6.57 -12.71
CA PRO A 220 -0.34 6.62 -11.24
C PRO A 220 1.04 6.41 -10.60
N THR A 221 1.99 5.85 -11.31
CA THR A 221 3.36 5.72 -10.82
C THR A 221 4.18 6.93 -11.28
N LEU A 222 4.18 7.96 -10.47
CA LEU A 222 4.86 9.24 -10.73
C LEU A 222 6.34 9.18 -10.34
N GLU A 223 7.04 8.20 -10.88
CA GLU A 223 8.48 8.01 -10.67
C GLU A 223 9.23 7.92 -12.00
N VAL A 224 10.50 8.29 -11.99
CA VAL A 224 11.40 8.34 -13.16
C VAL A 224 11.72 6.95 -13.76
N TYR A 225 10.98 5.90 -13.38
CA TYR A 225 11.21 4.52 -13.83
C TYR A 225 10.65 4.17 -15.21
N ARG A 226 10.04 5.10 -15.96
CA ARG A 226 9.63 4.80 -17.33
C ARG A 226 10.88 4.59 -18.19
N VAL A 227 11.17 3.33 -18.46
CA VAL A 227 11.98 2.92 -19.62
C VAL A 227 11.11 3.15 -20.85
N ARG A 228 11.63 3.87 -21.83
CA ARG A 228 11.02 4.00 -23.16
C ARG A 228 11.01 2.63 -23.84
#